data_2dbbfa786a92f793612bbc559cdf403f
#
_entry.id   2dbbfa786a92f793612bbc559cdf403f
#
_cell.length_a   1.000
_cell.length_b   1.000
_cell.length_c   1.000
_cell.angle_alpha   90.00
_cell.angle_beta   90.00
_cell.angle_gamma   90.00
#
_symmetry.space_group_name_H-M   'P 1'
#
loop_
_entity.id
_entity.type
_entity.pdbx_description
1 polymer ?
#
loop_
_entity_poly.entity_id
_entity_poly.type
_entity_poly.pdbx_seq_one_letter_code
_entity_poly.pdbx_strand_id
1 'polypeptide(L)'
;NFNQPIGNWNTSSVEDMSDMFNGASKFNQDISAWDTSSVMYMDRMFDSAATFDQDLGDWNVSGLQNAAGMFDNIALSPAHYDSLLIGWESKGLQYNVEFSGGKSTYCYAENAWENMDLTYNWTITDGGQDCSFIIKVKTDLPGASDSDRFAIPTTSSGYDYAVDCDSDGTIDEPGADGDYTCVYPSSGIYTIRIKENTNTGTGFPRIFFNGMGDAQKLLSVEQWGKGKWTSMQSAFNGCSNLKIMASDSPDLSG
;
A
#
# COMPACT_ATOMS: atom_id res chain seq x y z
N ASN A 1 -18.03 10.82 12.39
CA ASN A 1 -16.98 10.45 13.40
C ASN A 1 -17.26 9.08 14.07
N PHE A 2 -17.98 8.18 13.37
CA PHE A 2 -18.22 6.83 13.88
C PHE A 2 -16.90 6.01 13.84
N ASN A 3 -16.53 5.39 14.96
CA ASN A 3 -15.39 4.46 15.09
C ASN A 3 -15.57 3.59 16.36
N GLN A 4 -16.73 2.94 16.49
CA GLN A 4 -17.01 2.06 17.62
C GLN A 4 -16.70 0.61 17.26
N PRO A 5 -16.24 -0.22 18.22
CA PRO A 5 -15.96 -1.62 17.99
C PRO A 5 -17.26 -2.39 17.68
N ILE A 6 -17.35 -2.92 16.48
CA ILE A 6 -18.51 -3.63 15.94
C ILE A 6 -18.16 -5.00 15.36
N GLY A 7 -16.90 -5.43 15.51
CA GLY A 7 -16.41 -6.70 14.94
C GLY A 7 -17.17 -7.95 15.44
N ASN A 8 -17.88 -7.85 16.58
CA ASN A 8 -18.67 -8.93 17.13
C ASN A 8 -20.15 -8.93 16.69
N TRP A 9 -20.53 -8.07 15.76
CA TRP A 9 -21.91 -8.09 15.24
C TRP A 9 -22.18 -9.39 14.46
N ASN A 10 -23.38 -9.92 14.61
CA ASN A 10 -23.82 -11.03 13.78
C ASN A 10 -24.35 -10.51 12.46
N THR A 11 -23.57 -10.75 11.40
CA THR A 11 -23.87 -10.27 10.04
C THR A 11 -24.36 -11.40 9.10
N SER A 12 -24.49 -12.64 9.59
CA SER A 12 -24.74 -13.82 8.79
C SER A 12 -26.03 -13.80 7.92
N SER A 13 -26.98 -12.90 8.23
CA SER A 13 -28.21 -12.73 7.48
C SER A 13 -28.30 -11.40 6.73
N VAL A 14 -27.19 -10.66 6.65
CA VAL A 14 -27.14 -9.37 5.95
C VAL A 14 -26.90 -9.63 4.46
N GLU A 15 -27.81 -9.13 3.62
CA GLU A 15 -27.75 -9.27 2.17
C GLU A 15 -27.22 -8.01 1.48
N ASP A 16 -27.33 -6.84 2.13
CA ASP A 16 -26.97 -5.54 1.59
C ASP A 16 -26.20 -4.72 2.62
N MET A 17 -24.96 -4.36 2.28
CA MET A 17 -24.07 -3.50 3.08
C MET A 17 -23.73 -2.18 2.35
N SER A 18 -24.48 -1.85 1.29
CA SER A 18 -24.24 -0.64 0.50
C SER A 18 -24.28 0.61 1.38
N ASP A 19 -23.36 1.54 1.12
CA ASP A 19 -23.23 2.82 1.85
C ASP A 19 -23.01 2.73 3.39
N MET A 20 -22.79 1.55 3.97
CA MET A 20 -22.79 1.35 5.44
C MET A 20 -21.80 2.25 6.18
N PHE A 21 -20.62 2.48 5.62
CA PHE A 21 -19.59 3.36 6.19
C PHE A 21 -19.23 4.52 5.26
N ASN A 22 -20.09 4.84 4.30
CA ASN A 22 -19.87 5.95 3.38
C ASN A 22 -19.68 7.26 4.16
N GLY A 23 -18.55 7.96 3.92
CA GLY A 23 -18.17 9.18 4.63
C GLY A 23 -17.77 9.00 6.11
N ALA A 24 -17.66 7.76 6.61
CA ALA A 24 -17.24 7.49 7.98
C ALA A 24 -15.71 7.70 8.15
N SER A 25 -15.25 8.95 8.00
CA SER A 25 -13.84 9.34 7.86
C SER A 25 -12.92 8.95 9.02
N LYS A 26 -13.44 8.44 10.13
CA LYS A 26 -12.67 7.97 11.30
C LYS A 26 -12.83 6.47 11.56
N PHE A 27 -13.64 5.78 10.77
CA PHE A 27 -13.86 4.35 10.94
C PHE A 27 -12.62 3.56 10.52
N ASN A 28 -12.09 2.75 11.43
CA ASN A 28 -10.99 1.81 11.18
C ASN A 28 -11.02 0.66 12.22
N GLN A 29 -12.21 0.11 12.48
CA GLN A 29 -12.34 -1.04 13.37
C GLN A 29 -12.18 -2.35 12.61
N ASP A 30 -11.60 -3.33 13.28
CA ASP A 30 -11.49 -4.68 12.76
C ASP A 30 -12.88 -5.31 12.60
N ILE A 31 -13.21 -5.65 11.37
CA ILE A 31 -14.45 -6.30 10.94
C ILE A 31 -14.17 -7.56 10.10
N SER A 32 -12.93 -8.06 10.12
CA SER A 32 -12.49 -9.24 9.37
C SER A 32 -13.32 -10.49 9.71
N ALA A 33 -13.80 -10.58 10.96
CA ALA A 33 -14.58 -11.71 11.45
C ALA A 33 -16.08 -11.68 11.03
N TRP A 34 -16.53 -10.69 10.27
CA TRP A 34 -17.91 -10.65 9.81
C TRP A 34 -18.22 -11.79 8.83
N ASP A 35 -19.36 -12.44 9.02
CA ASP A 35 -19.88 -13.39 8.06
C ASP A 35 -20.58 -12.63 6.92
N THR A 36 -19.93 -12.64 5.74
CA THR A 36 -20.42 -11.97 4.53
C THR A 36 -21.00 -12.93 3.51
N SER A 37 -21.21 -14.19 3.89
CA SER A 37 -21.66 -15.25 2.96
C SER A 37 -23.03 -15.01 2.32
N SER A 38 -23.87 -14.19 2.94
CA SER A 38 -25.17 -13.81 2.40
C SER A 38 -25.17 -12.48 1.64
N VAL A 39 -24.05 -11.74 1.65
CA VAL A 39 -24.00 -10.37 1.11
C VAL A 39 -23.92 -10.39 -0.41
N MET A 40 -24.82 -9.64 -1.04
CA MET A 40 -24.89 -9.46 -2.48
C MET A 40 -24.48 -8.06 -2.93
N TYR A 41 -24.59 -7.05 -2.07
CA TYR A 41 -24.35 -5.65 -2.43
C TYR A 41 -23.44 -4.98 -1.40
N MET A 42 -22.36 -4.34 -1.88
CA MET A 42 -21.37 -3.59 -1.09
C MET A 42 -21.03 -2.25 -1.76
N ASP A 43 -21.90 -1.74 -2.63
CA ASP A 43 -21.58 -0.51 -3.37
C ASP A 43 -21.39 0.67 -2.40
N ARG A 44 -20.32 1.44 -2.63
CA ARG A 44 -19.88 2.60 -1.82
C ARG A 44 -19.73 2.32 -0.32
N MET A 45 -19.58 1.07 0.11
CA MET A 45 -19.56 0.71 1.52
C MET A 45 -18.55 1.50 2.34
N PHE A 46 -17.35 1.77 1.80
CA PHE A 46 -16.28 2.54 2.45
C PHE A 46 -15.91 3.81 1.67
N ASP A 47 -16.75 4.28 0.73
CA ASP A 47 -16.46 5.52 0.02
C ASP A 47 -16.18 6.65 1.01
N SER A 48 -15.04 7.35 0.84
CA SER A 48 -14.62 8.47 1.69
C SER A 48 -14.43 8.12 3.19
N ALA A 49 -14.29 6.84 3.54
CA ALA A 49 -13.91 6.37 4.88
C ALA A 49 -12.38 6.52 5.10
N ALA A 50 -11.89 7.73 5.14
CA ALA A 50 -10.50 8.15 4.92
C ALA A 50 -9.42 7.47 5.78
N THR A 51 -9.78 6.84 6.91
CA THR A 51 -8.82 6.13 7.77
C THR A 51 -8.97 4.62 7.72
N PHE A 52 -9.92 4.10 6.91
CA PHE A 52 -10.18 2.68 6.85
C PHE A 52 -9.04 1.94 6.14
N ASP A 53 -8.41 1.01 6.85
CA ASP A 53 -7.36 0.13 6.33
C ASP A 53 -7.34 -1.18 7.15
N GLN A 54 -8.29 -2.08 6.86
CA GLN A 54 -8.39 -3.39 7.52
C GLN A 54 -8.30 -4.51 6.50
N ASP A 55 -7.79 -5.66 6.91
CA ASP A 55 -7.73 -6.86 6.09
C ASP A 55 -9.12 -7.48 5.94
N LEU A 56 -9.60 -7.55 4.72
CA LEU A 56 -10.91 -8.14 4.35
C LEU A 56 -10.76 -9.38 3.46
N GLY A 57 -9.56 -9.95 3.36
CA GLY A 57 -9.29 -11.11 2.51
C GLY A 57 -10.08 -12.35 2.89
N ASP A 58 -10.45 -12.49 4.15
CA ASP A 58 -11.25 -13.64 4.62
C ASP A 58 -12.75 -13.53 4.33
N TRP A 59 -13.24 -12.38 3.90
CA TRP A 59 -14.66 -12.21 3.58
C TRP A 59 -15.10 -13.17 2.46
N ASN A 60 -16.25 -13.78 2.66
CA ASN A 60 -16.87 -14.63 1.66
C ASN A 60 -17.70 -13.80 0.68
N VAL A 61 -17.17 -13.59 -0.52
CA VAL A 61 -17.80 -12.79 -1.58
C VAL A 61 -18.41 -13.65 -2.71
N SER A 62 -18.61 -14.93 -2.46
CA SER A 62 -19.15 -15.84 -3.47
C SER A 62 -20.58 -15.47 -3.95
N GLY A 63 -21.32 -14.68 -3.15
CA GLY A 63 -22.64 -14.16 -3.50
C GLY A 63 -22.65 -12.74 -4.06
N LEU A 64 -21.49 -12.05 -4.09
CA LEU A 64 -21.40 -10.64 -4.42
C LEU A 64 -21.80 -10.36 -5.87
N GLN A 65 -22.68 -9.38 -6.07
CA GLN A 65 -23.18 -8.94 -7.36
C GLN A 65 -22.76 -7.52 -7.73
N ASN A 66 -22.51 -6.67 -6.74
CA ASN A 66 -22.08 -5.28 -6.95
C ASN A 66 -21.23 -4.78 -5.78
N ALA A 67 -20.08 -4.16 -6.10
CA ALA A 67 -19.19 -3.46 -5.19
C ALA A 67 -18.66 -2.16 -5.84
N ALA A 68 -19.46 -1.56 -6.72
CA ALA A 68 -19.12 -0.30 -7.39
C ALA A 68 -18.87 0.81 -6.37
N GLY A 69 -17.76 1.55 -6.54
CA GLY A 69 -17.39 2.63 -5.63
C GLY A 69 -17.03 2.20 -4.21
N MET A 70 -16.85 0.90 -3.92
CA MET A 70 -16.68 0.37 -2.56
C MET A 70 -15.61 1.10 -1.75
N PHE A 71 -14.46 1.38 -2.36
CA PHE A 71 -13.34 2.09 -1.74
C PHE A 71 -13.04 3.44 -2.41
N ASP A 72 -14.02 4.07 -3.08
CA ASP A 72 -13.79 5.36 -3.70
C ASP A 72 -13.25 6.39 -2.72
N ASN A 73 -12.35 7.25 -3.20
CA ASN A 73 -11.70 8.32 -2.43
C ASN A 73 -10.78 7.86 -1.27
N ILE A 74 -10.53 6.57 -1.13
CA ILE A 74 -9.55 6.02 -0.17
C ILE A 74 -8.58 5.06 -0.84
N ALA A 75 -7.56 4.64 -0.09
CA ALA A 75 -6.66 3.56 -0.46
C ALA A 75 -6.47 2.64 0.75
N LEU A 76 -6.61 1.34 0.55
CA LEU A 76 -6.07 0.34 1.46
C LEU A 76 -4.55 0.29 1.32
N SER A 77 -3.84 -0.10 2.38
CA SER A 77 -2.41 -0.44 2.24
C SER A 77 -2.23 -1.55 1.21
N PRO A 78 -1.12 -1.57 0.47
CA PRO A 78 -0.88 -2.59 -0.56
C PRO A 78 -1.04 -4.01 -0.05
N ALA A 79 -0.66 -4.24 1.18
CA ALA A 79 -0.79 -5.53 1.83
C ALA A 79 -2.23 -5.98 2.08
N HIS A 80 -3.06 -5.09 2.61
CA HIS A 80 -4.47 -5.40 2.81
C HIS A 80 -5.21 -5.54 1.48
N TYR A 81 -4.79 -4.79 0.45
CA TYR A 81 -5.38 -4.91 -0.86
C TYR A 81 -4.92 -6.19 -1.58
N ASP A 82 -3.65 -6.60 -1.46
CA ASP A 82 -3.16 -7.91 -1.93
C ASP A 82 -3.93 -9.05 -1.24
N SER A 83 -4.07 -9.00 0.10
CA SER A 83 -4.83 -9.99 0.87
C SER A 83 -6.28 -10.07 0.42
N LEU A 84 -6.94 -8.93 0.20
CA LEU A 84 -8.31 -8.85 -0.28
C LEU A 84 -8.46 -9.53 -1.64
N LEU A 85 -7.64 -9.16 -2.64
CA LEU A 85 -7.73 -9.70 -4.00
C LEU A 85 -7.48 -11.21 -4.01
N ILE A 86 -6.41 -11.68 -3.35
CA ILE A 86 -6.05 -13.11 -3.26
C ILE A 86 -7.13 -13.90 -2.51
N GLY A 87 -7.58 -13.36 -1.39
CA GLY A 87 -8.59 -14.01 -0.57
C GLY A 87 -9.95 -14.13 -1.27
N TRP A 88 -10.39 -13.06 -1.93
CA TRP A 88 -11.68 -13.05 -2.65
C TRP A 88 -11.66 -13.95 -3.86
N GLU A 89 -10.58 -13.92 -4.67
CA GLU A 89 -10.44 -14.79 -5.84
C GLU A 89 -10.60 -16.26 -5.47
N SER A 90 -10.11 -16.69 -4.31
CA SER A 90 -10.19 -18.05 -3.80
C SER A 90 -11.60 -18.53 -3.44
N LYS A 91 -12.63 -17.65 -3.38
CA LYS A 91 -13.99 -17.99 -2.88
C LYS A 91 -14.96 -18.49 -3.93
N GLY A 92 -14.60 -18.50 -5.23
CA GLY A 92 -15.52 -18.89 -6.31
C GLY A 92 -16.52 -17.76 -6.62
N LEU A 93 -16.08 -16.81 -7.41
CA LEU A 93 -16.72 -15.53 -7.65
C LEU A 93 -17.94 -15.59 -8.57
N GLN A 94 -18.85 -14.61 -8.47
CA GLN A 94 -19.86 -14.33 -9.49
C GLN A 94 -19.21 -13.67 -10.71
N TYR A 95 -19.87 -13.73 -11.85
CA TYR A 95 -19.42 -13.10 -13.10
C TYR A 95 -19.99 -11.68 -13.22
N ASN A 96 -19.24 -10.79 -13.93
CA ASN A 96 -19.66 -9.46 -14.31
C ASN A 96 -19.93 -8.53 -13.10
N VAL A 97 -19.15 -8.64 -12.04
CA VAL A 97 -19.22 -7.75 -10.88
C VAL A 97 -18.45 -6.48 -11.16
N GLU A 98 -19.01 -5.32 -10.82
CA GLU A 98 -18.30 -4.05 -10.77
C GLU A 98 -17.69 -3.88 -9.38
N PHE A 99 -16.38 -3.60 -9.33
CA PHE A 99 -15.62 -3.43 -8.08
C PHE A 99 -14.69 -2.21 -8.17
N SER A 100 -14.74 -1.34 -7.17
CA SER A 100 -13.77 -0.25 -7.03
C SER A 100 -12.87 -0.48 -5.81
N GLY A 101 -11.58 -0.68 -6.06
CA GLY A 101 -10.50 -0.66 -5.08
C GLY A 101 -10.04 0.76 -4.72
N GLY A 102 -10.67 1.80 -5.30
CA GLY A 102 -10.31 3.20 -5.07
C GLY A 102 -8.93 3.54 -5.59
N LYS A 103 -8.05 4.03 -4.70
CA LYS A 103 -6.65 4.32 -5.03
C LYS A 103 -5.69 3.21 -4.55
N SER A 104 -6.22 2.07 -4.09
CA SER A 104 -5.41 0.96 -3.59
C SER A 104 -4.55 0.37 -4.71
N THR A 105 -3.30 0.06 -4.39
CA THR A 105 -2.37 -0.61 -5.30
C THR A 105 -2.05 -2.01 -4.79
N TYR A 106 -1.78 -2.94 -5.71
CA TYR A 106 -1.37 -4.30 -5.38
C TYR A 106 0.05 -4.58 -5.88
N CYS A 107 0.73 -5.52 -5.24
CA CYS A 107 2.03 -6.01 -5.72
C CYS A 107 2.04 -7.52 -5.97
N TYR A 108 1.50 -8.30 -5.04
CA TYR A 108 1.57 -9.77 -5.10
C TYR A 108 0.29 -10.42 -5.62
N ALA A 109 -0.79 -9.65 -5.74
CA ALA A 109 -2.12 -10.14 -6.17
C ALA A 109 -2.32 -10.12 -7.70
N GLU A 110 -1.27 -9.96 -8.52
CA GLU A 110 -1.37 -9.87 -9.99
C GLU A 110 -2.20 -11.01 -10.60
N ASN A 111 -1.89 -12.26 -10.25
CA ASN A 111 -2.63 -13.41 -10.75
C ASN A 111 -4.10 -13.43 -10.31
N ALA A 112 -4.40 -13.01 -9.07
CA ALA A 112 -5.76 -12.93 -8.57
C ALA A 112 -6.54 -11.81 -9.29
N TRP A 113 -5.93 -10.64 -9.44
CA TRP A 113 -6.50 -9.52 -10.18
C TRP A 113 -6.81 -9.90 -11.64
N GLU A 114 -5.85 -10.50 -12.34
CA GLU A 114 -6.03 -10.96 -13.73
C GLU A 114 -7.12 -12.03 -13.85
N ASN A 115 -7.22 -12.97 -12.89
CA ASN A 115 -8.24 -13.99 -12.92
C ASN A 115 -9.63 -13.41 -12.66
N MET A 116 -9.76 -12.44 -11.76
CA MET A 116 -11.02 -11.72 -11.52
C MET A 116 -11.47 -10.95 -12.78
N ASP A 117 -10.56 -10.24 -13.46
CA ASP A 117 -10.86 -9.51 -14.69
C ASP A 117 -11.14 -10.44 -15.87
N LEU A 118 -10.19 -11.32 -16.21
CA LEU A 118 -10.23 -12.10 -17.46
C LEU A 118 -11.14 -13.32 -17.38
N THR A 119 -11.21 -14.00 -16.22
CA THR A 119 -11.99 -15.24 -16.08
C THR A 119 -13.42 -14.96 -15.61
N TYR A 120 -13.57 -14.11 -14.59
CA TYR A 120 -14.86 -13.78 -14.01
C TYR A 120 -15.50 -12.51 -14.61
N ASN A 121 -14.77 -11.83 -15.52
CA ASN A 121 -15.22 -10.61 -16.21
C ASN A 121 -15.66 -9.51 -15.22
N TRP A 122 -14.88 -9.32 -14.15
CA TRP A 122 -15.09 -8.21 -13.25
C TRP A 122 -14.61 -6.92 -13.89
N THR A 123 -15.30 -5.83 -13.62
CA THR A 123 -14.82 -4.49 -13.98
C THR A 123 -14.15 -3.89 -12.76
N ILE A 124 -12.81 -3.97 -12.70
CA ILE A 124 -12.03 -3.52 -11.56
C ILE A 124 -11.47 -2.12 -11.85
N THR A 125 -11.68 -1.19 -10.91
CA THR A 125 -11.08 0.15 -10.93
C THR A 125 -10.26 0.33 -9.67
N ASP A 126 -8.93 0.49 -9.79
CA ASP A 126 -8.01 0.66 -8.66
C ASP A 126 -6.76 1.47 -9.06
N GLY A 127 -5.76 1.52 -8.19
CA GLY A 127 -4.48 2.19 -8.42
C GLY A 127 -3.49 1.39 -9.28
N GLY A 128 -3.83 0.16 -9.68
CA GLY A 128 -2.97 -0.71 -10.47
C GLY A 128 -1.84 -1.36 -9.69
N GLN A 129 -0.92 -1.99 -10.42
CA GLN A 129 0.23 -2.67 -9.81
C GLN A 129 1.30 -1.68 -9.39
N ASP A 130 1.72 -1.75 -8.12
CA ASP A 130 2.86 -1.00 -7.59
C ASP A 130 3.70 -1.86 -6.64
N CYS A 131 4.88 -2.23 -7.07
CA CYS A 131 5.85 -3.03 -6.31
C CYS A 131 7.08 -2.20 -5.89
N SER A 132 6.91 -0.91 -5.70
CA SER A 132 7.96 -0.02 -5.21
C SER A 132 8.37 -0.35 -3.78
N PHE A 133 9.61 -0.03 -3.43
CA PHE A 133 10.01 0.12 -2.03
C PHE A 133 9.44 1.43 -1.50
N ILE A 134 8.60 1.37 -0.45
CA ILE A 134 7.87 2.53 0.07
C ILE A 134 8.31 2.82 1.49
N ILE A 135 8.73 4.07 1.71
CA ILE A 135 9.13 4.58 3.03
C ILE A 135 8.33 5.82 3.41
N LYS A 136 8.19 6.05 4.70
CA LYS A 136 7.64 7.29 5.24
C LYS A 136 8.70 8.03 6.02
N VAL A 137 8.78 9.33 5.79
CA VAL A 137 9.80 10.19 6.39
C VAL A 137 9.17 11.41 7.06
N LYS A 138 9.87 11.99 8.05
CA LYS A 138 9.52 13.26 8.65
C LYS A 138 10.71 14.19 8.54
N THR A 139 10.59 15.21 7.69
CA THR A 139 11.73 16.02 7.24
C THR A 139 12.29 16.96 8.30
N ASP A 140 11.49 17.40 9.28
CA ASP A 140 11.91 18.30 10.38
C ASP A 140 12.57 17.58 11.57
N LEU A 141 12.75 16.26 11.50
CA LEU A 141 13.57 15.53 12.46
C LEU A 141 15.06 15.77 12.18
N PRO A 142 15.95 15.54 13.19
CA PRO A 142 17.38 15.69 13.00
C PRO A 142 17.94 14.87 11.85
N GLY A 143 18.81 15.47 11.06
CA GLY A 143 19.45 14.84 9.90
C GLY A 143 20.48 15.76 9.28
N ALA A 144 21.14 15.31 8.21
CA ALA A 144 22.14 16.07 7.50
C ALA A 144 21.55 17.10 6.53
N SER A 145 20.37 16.80 5.95
CA SER A 145 19.67 17.72 5.06
C SER A 145 18.80 18.72 5.82
N ASP A 146 18.40 19.81 5.14
CA ASP A 146 17.50 20.83 5.68
C ASP A 146 16.14 20.25 6.08
N SER A 147 15.34 21.01 6.84
CA SER A 147 14.05 20.56 7.39
C SER A 147 12.96 20.34 6.34
N ASP A 148 13.18 20.70 5.09
CA ASP A 148 12.32 20.52 3.94
C ASP A 148 12.84 19.46 2.95
N ARG A 149 13.79 18.61 3.38
CA ARG A 149 14.47 17.65 2.50
C ARG A 149 14.63 16.28 3.15
N PHE A 150 14.79 15.28 2.28
CA PHE A 150 15.21 13.95 2.67
C PHE A 150 16.15 13.36 1.62
N ALA A 151 17.35 12.94 2.06
CA ALA A 151 18.30 12.23 1.20
C ALA A 151 18.13 10.73 1.31
N ILE A 152 17.85 10.09 0.18
CA ILE A 152 17.84 8.62 0.01
C ILE A 152 19.30 8.19 -0.11
N PRO A 153 19.89 7.50 0.90
CA PRO A 153 21.29 7.16 0.88
C PRO A 153 21.54 5.84 0.15
N THR A 154 22.58 5.83 -0.67
CA THR A 154 23.09 4.64 -1.37
C THR A 154 24.53 4.37 -0.96
N THR A 155 25.22 3.43 -1.62
CA THR A 155 26.63 3.14 -1.33
C THR A 155 27.60 3.75 -2.33
N SER A 156 27.15 4.02 -3.54
CA SER A 156 27.94 4.54 -4.67
C SER A 156 27.04 4.69 -5.89
N SER A 157 27.62 4.90 -7.07
CA SER A 157 26.95 4.78 -8.36
C SER A 157 26.63 3.32 -8.74
N GLY A 158 25.85 3.13 -9.77
CA GLY A 158 25.45 1.82 -10.28
C GLY A 158 24.05 1.39 -9.87
N TYR A 159 23.27 2.31 -9.33
CA TYR A 159 21.84 2.17 -9.12
C TYR A 159 21.09 2.57 -10.41
N ASP A 160 19.86 2.12 -10.55
CA ASP A 160 18.95 2.55 -11.62
C ASP A 160 17.51 2.48 -11.10
N TYR A 161 17.09 3.59 -10.49
CA TYR A 161 15.77 3.67 -9.86
C TYR A 161 15.10 5.01 -10.10
N ALA A 162 13.78 4.98 -10.12
CA ALA A 162 12.93 6.17 -10.15
C ALA A 162 12.43 6.50 -8.75
N VAL A 163 12.18 7.79 -8.50
CA VAL A 163 11.66 8.30 -7.22
C VAL A 163 10.42 9.13 -7.46
N ASP A 164 9.37 8.85 -6.68
CA ASP A 164 8.22 9.70 -6.45
C ASP A 164 8.30 10.14 -4.97
N CYS A 165 8.60 11.42 -4.76
CA CYS A 165 8.98 11.96 -3.45
C CYS A 165 7.81 12.18 -2.49
N ASP A 166 6.57 12.28 -3.00
CA ASP A 166 5.40 12.59 -2.19
C ASP A 166 4.21 11.65 -2.44
N SER A 167 4.43 10.61 -3.27
CA SER A 167 3.44 9.61 -3.65
C SER A 167 2.21 10.20 -4.35
N ASP A 168 2.39 11.24 -5.16
CA ASP A 168 1.31 11.82 -5.96
C ASP A 168 1.10 11.09 -7.30
N GLY A 169 1.99 10.12 -7.61
CA GLY A 169 2.00 9.33 -8.84
C GLY A 169 2.85 9.95 -9.95
N THR A 170 3.47 11.11 -9.71
CA THR A 170 4.41 11.75 -10.63
C THR A 170 5.84 11.35 -10.26
N ILE A 171 6.63 10.93 -11.23
CA ILE A 171 8.03 10.60 -10.99
C ILE A 171 8.84 11.90 -10.98
N ASP A 172 9.45 12.21 -9.82
CA ASP A 172 10.33 13.37 -9.64
C ASP A 172 11.73 13.14 -10.22
N GLU A 173 12.24 11.91 -10.07
CA GLU A 173 13.52 11.48 -10.65
C GLU A 173 13.35 10.14 -11.38
N PRO A 174 13.51 10.10 -12.72
CA PRO A 174 13.28 8.87 -13.48
C PRO A 174 14.47 7.92 -13.55
N GLY A 175 15.67 8.34 -13.10
CA GLY A 175 16.87 7.52 -13.27
C GLY A 175 18.03 7.88 -12.34
N ALA A 176 17.82 7.73 -11.03
CA ALA A 176 18.86 7.96 -10.04
C ALA A 176 19.92 6.84 -10.08
N ASP A 177 21.19 7.22 -10.18
CA ASP A 177 22.37 6.32 -10.21
C ASP A 177 23.11 6.25 -8.86
N GLY A 178 22.65 6.94 -7.84
CA GLY A 178 23.26 7.01 -6.51
C GLY A 178 22.35 7.72 -5.54
N ASP A 179 22.91 8.48 -4.60
CA ASP A 179 22.11 9.25 -3.64
C ASP A 179 21.18 10.23 -4.37
N TYR A 180 19.94 10.30 -3.93
CA TYR A 180 18.98 11.29 -4.42
C TYR A 180 18.34 12.06 -3.26
N THR A 181 18.06 13.34 -3.46
CA THR A 181 17.45 14.18 -2.41
C THR A 181 16.11 14.72 -2.85
N CYS A 182 15.06 14.26 -2.20
CA CYS A 182 13.72 14.83 -2.30
C CYS A 182 13.70 16.22 -1.62
N VAL A 183 13.08 17.20 -2.30
CA VAL A 183 12.91 18.57 -1.82
C VAL A 183 11.44 18.92 -1.78
N TYR A 184 10.95 19.37 -0.66
CA TYR A 184 9.53 19.63 -0.41
C TYR A 184 9.24 21.12 -0.22
N PRO A 185 8.02 21.59 -0.47
CA PRO A 185 7.64 23.00 -0.28
C PRO A 185 7.64 23.43 1.20
N SER A 186 7.59 22.49 2.14
CA SER A 186 7.63 22.74 3.58
C SER A 186 8.10 21.49 4.33
N SER A 187 8.47 21.67 5.60
CA SER A 187 8.70 20.52 6.49
C SER A 187 7.40 19.76 6.74
N GLY A 188 7.48 18.44 6.84
CA GLY A 188 6.30 17.58 7.02
C GLY A 188 6.60 16.09 7.04
N ILE A 189 5.53 15.31 6.99
CA ILE A 189 5.59 13.86 6.80
C ILE A 189 5.26 13.58 5.35
N TYR A 190 6.15 12.82 4.68
CA TYR A 190 6.02 12.46 3.28
C TYR A 190 6.18 10.96 3.12
N THR A 191 5.51 10.42 2.10
CA THR A 191 5.69 9.03 1.65
C THR A 191 6.49 9.06 0.37
N ILE A 192 7.58 8.32 0.32
CA ILE A 192 8.46 8.23 -0.85
C ILE A 192 8.32 6.85 -1.45
N ARG A 193 8.14 6.79 -2.77
CA ARG A 193 8.14 5.55 -3.55
C ARG A 193 9.43 5.44 -4.33
N ILE A 194 10.12 4.33 -4.19
CA ILE A 194 11.37 4.01 -4.89
C ILE A 194 11.12 2.81 -5.76
N LYS A 195 11.08 3.03 -7.07
CA LYS A 195 10.80 2.03 -8.07
C LYS A 195 12.07 1.70 -8.86
N GLU A 196 12.45 0.45 -8.93
CA GLU A 196 13.54 0.05 -9.82
C GLU A 196 13.15 0.17 -11.30
N ASN A 197 14.11 0.54 -12.15
CA ASN A 197 13.88 0.71 -13.59
C ASN A 197 14.21 -0.55 -14.40
N THR A 198 15.01 -1.45 -13.84
CA THR A 198 15.57 -2.58 -14.59
C THR A 198 14.62 -3.75 -14.78
N ASN A 199 13.54 -3.85 -13.99
CA ASN A 199 12.65 -5.02 -13.90
C ASN A 199 13.39 -6.34 -13.60
N THR A 200 14.66 -6.26 -13.18
CA THR A 200 15.51 -7.41 -12.82
C THR A 200 15.62 -7.62 -11.32
N GLY A 201 15.08 -6.69 -10.54
CA GLY A 201 15.18 -6.66 -9.08
C GLY A 201 16.53 -6.11 -8.57
N THR A 202 17.32 -5.44 -9.41
CA THR A 202 18.67 -4.96 -9.05
C THR A 202 18.83 -3.45 -9.12
N GLY A 203 17.80 -2.72 -9.52
CA GLY A 203 17.87 -1.26 -9.73
C GLY A 203 18.05 -0.44 -8.45
N PHE A 204 17.50 -0.91 -7.32
CA PHE A 204 17.71 -0.34 -5.98
C PHE A 204 18.10 -1.47 -5.00
N PRO A 205 19.33 -1.99 -5.09
CA PRO A 205 19.74 -3.20 -4.39
C PRO A 205 20.02 -2.99 -2.89
N ARG A 206 20.06 -1.76 -2.41
CA ARG A 206 20.44 -1.43 -1.03
C ARG A 206 20.12 0.01 -0.66
N ILE A 207 19.59 0.24 0.55
CA ILE A 207 19.63 1.54 1.24
C ILE A 207 20.78 1.53 2.27
N PHE A 208 21.47 2.66 2.51
CA PHE A 208 22.68 2.65 3.33
C PHE A 208 22.85 3.90 4.18
N PHE A 209 22.24 3.92 5.35
CA PHE A 209 22.39 5.07 6.27
C PHE A 209 23.70 5.06 7.05
N ASN A 210 24.20 3.92 7.49
CA ASN A 210 25.46 3.78 8.24
C ASN A 210 25.58 4.73 9.45
N GLY A 211 24.49 5.04 10.12
CA GLY A 211 24.44 5.95 11.26
C GLY A 211 24.56 7.43 10.92
N MET A 212 24.48 7.81 9.65
CA MET A 212 24.69 9.17 9.15
C MET A 212 23.50 9.67 8.33
N GLY A 213 23.67 10.84 7.73
CA GLY A 213 22.67 11.43 6.84
C GLY A 213 21.34 11.73 7.54
N ASP A 214 20.27 11.35 6.89
CA ASP A 214 18.90 11.57 7.36
C ASP A 214 18.30 10.36 8.09
N ALA A 215 19.13 9.52 8.68
CA ALA A 215 18.70 8.28 9.35
C ALA A 215 17.56 8.50 10.37
N GLN A 216 17.60 9.60 11.14
CA GLN A 216 16.55 9.89 12.13
C GLN A 216 15.25 10.42 11.53
N LYS A 217 15.27 10.87 10.27
CA LYS A 217 14.06 11.32 9.55
C LYS A 217 13.22 10.16 9.06
N LEU A 218 13.77 8.96 8.92
CA LEU A 218 13.04 7.78 8.51
C LEU A 218 12.08 7.30 9.61
N LEU A 219 10.78 7.29 9.32
CA LEU A 219 9.74 6.87 10.28
C LEU A 219 9.35 5.41 10.10
N SER A 220 9.18 4.97 8.86
CA SER A 220 8.72 3.60 8.60
C SER A 220 9.11 3.09 7.21
N VAL A 221 9.19 1.76 7.11
CA VAL A 221 9.06 1.03 5.86
C VAL A 221 7.61 0.59 5.76
N GLU A 222 6.92 1.02 4.70
CA GLU A 222 5.51 0.74 4.44
C GLU A 222 5.33 -0.46 3.50
N GLN A 223 6.28 -0.67 2.58
CA GLN A 223 6.34 -1.78 1.63
C GLN A 223 7.79 -2.07 1.25
N TRP A 224 8.15 -3.35 1.15
CA TRP A 224 9.46 -3.78 0.63
C TRP A 224 9.49 -3.88 -0.89
N GLY A 225 8.35 -4.23 -1.50
CA GLY A 225 8.22 -4.42 -2.93
C GLY A 225 8.92 -5.69 -3.44
N LYS A 226 9.08 -5.76 -4.76
CA LYS A 226 9.72 -6.91 -5.44
C LYS A 226 11.23 -6.71 -5.73
N GLY A 227 11.82 -5.61 -5.28
CA GLY A 227 13.25 -5.35 -5.45
C GLY A 227 14.12 -6.36 -4.71
N LYS A 228 15.20 -6.84 -5.36
CA LYS A 228 16.16 -7.77 -4.74
C LYS A 228 17.20 -7.01 -3.94
N TRP A 229 17.29 -7.31 -2.67
CA TRP A 229 18.25 -6.70 -1.76
C TRP A 229 19.55 -7.50 -1.72
N THR A 230 20.64 -6.92 -2.19
CA THR A 230 21.96 -7.58 -2.17
C THR A 230 22.64 -7.47 -0.81
N SER A 231 22.24 -6.53 0.04
CA SER A 231 22.81 -6.35 1.39
C SER A 231 21.92 -5.51 2.28
N MET A 232 21.80 -5.93 3.54
CA MET A 232 21.17 -5.16 4.64
C MET A 232 22.21 -4.59 5.61
N GLN A 233 23.52 -4.73 5.32
CA GLN A 233 24.56 -4.22 6.18
C GLN A 233 24.43 -2.70 6.37
N SER A 234 24.30 -2.23 7.60
CA SER A 234 24.12 -0.82 7.97
C SER A 234 22.94 -0.09 7.28
N ALA A 235 22.00 -0.85 6.70
CA ALA A 235 20.86 -0.30 5.96
C ALA A 235 20.11 0.73 6.81
N PHE A 236 19.78 0.38 8.07
CA PHE A 236 19.00 1.22 8.98
C PHE A 236 19.75 1.60 10.24
N ASN A 237 21.08 1.54 10.22
CA ASN A 237 21.89 2.00 11.34
C ASN A 237 21.66 3.52 11.56
N GLY A 238 21.31 3.88 12.80
CA GLY A 238 20.95 5.27 13.17
C GLY A 238 19.50 5.67 12.96
N CYS A 239 18.67 4.82 12.37
CA CYS A 239 17.24 5.09 12.15
C CYS A 239 16.42 4.88 13.44
N SER A 240 16.65 5.73 14.46
CA SER A 240 16.08 5.57 15.81
C SER A 240 14.54 5.69 15.86
N ASN A 241 13.92 6.27 14.84
CA ASN A 241 12.46 6.46 14.75
C ASN A 241 11.78 5.41 13.89
N LEU A 242 12.56 4.49 13.28
CA LEU A 242 12.05 3.52 12.31
C LEU A 242 11.10 2.50 12.94
N LYS A 243 9.99 2.26 12.24
CA LYS A 243 9.07 1.13 12.44
C LYS A 243 8.92 0.36 11.13
N ILE A 244 8.76 -0.94 11.20
CA ILE A 244 8.36 -1.74 10.04
C ILE A 244 6.84 -1.88 10.07
N MET A 245 6.19 -1.26 9.11
CA MET A 245 4.74 -1.29 8.92
C MET A 245 4.37 -2.19 7.75
N ALA A 246 5.35 -2.50 6.89
CA ALA A 246 5.20 -3.41 5.76
C ALA A 246 4.76 -4.80 6.25
N SER A 247 3.82 -5.41 5.56
CA SER A 247 3.39 -6.80 5.79
C SER A 247 4.06 -7.77 4.82
N ASP A 248 4.62 -7.27 3.72
CA ASP A 248 5.52 -8.04 2.85
C ASP A 248 6.94 -8.13 3.46
N SER A 249 7.79 -8.93 2.86
CA SER A 249 9.17 -9.14 3.30
C SER A 249 10.16 -8.79 2.20
N PRO A 250 11.35 -8.26 2.54
CA PRO A 250 12.36 -8.00 1.53
C PRO A 250 12.84 -9.29 0.87
N ASP A 251 13.01 -9.26 -0.45
CA ASP A 251 13.67 -10.35 -1.19
C ASP A 251 15.20 -10.26 -0.97
N LEU A 252 15.73 -11.17 -0.16
CA LEU A 252 17.17 -11.26 0.16
C LEU A 252 17.90 -12.29 -0.71
N SER A 253 17.33 -12.71 -1.84
CA SER A 253 17.93 -13.68 -2.77
C SER A 253 18.91 -13.04 -3.76
N GLY A 254 19.17 -11.74 -3.63
CA GLY A 254 20.07 -10.96 -4.48
C GLY A 254 21.55 -11.20 -4.27
#